data_64464c8673318f84513006ad331b0e10
#
_entry.id   64464c8673318f84513006ad331b0e10
#
_cell.length_a   1.000
_cell.length_b   1.000
_cell.length_c   1.000
_cell.angle_alpha   90.00
_cell.angle_beta   90.00
_cell.angle_gamma   90.00
#
_symmetry.space_group_name_H-M   'P 1'
#
loop_
_entity.id
_entity.type
_entity.pdbx_description
1 polymer ?
#
loop_
_entity_poly.entity_id
_entity_poly.type
_entity_poly.pdbx_seq_one_letter_code
_entity_poly.pdbx_strand_id
1 'polypeptide(L)'
;MIRWHPASLLPILTALVLVMIAGTAPAAPPRHKAPRPKLGYRIELSTVVKGFDGKTCWVHTRPGAIPPGTPGNPGKTPIVLITLQKLMLTRSDVFFGLHDLRTDNMGRNWIGPTGHQSLRRRQATKQTSVVPCDFWPLWHAATKTLLGTGKTFYYTTKDQRHLARAPSETAYSAYDPITRKWDPWKTLKLPDDPKFKNASAGCAQRYDLPNGDILLPIYYRRRDQTEHRVTVCRCRFDGKTLRFVEHGDELELPPAEKHGDGFSEPSITRFNGRFYMTLRTVKYGYVTTSRDGLHFGPLKKWTFDNGADLGSYNTQQHWVTHSDGLFLVYTRRGLNNDHVIRHRAPLVIAEVDPRRVTVKRQTERILVPERGTRLGNFGMTDVSPTETWITTVEWMQPVGVAKYGSDNSVFVAKLIWNRPNLASIVAGKTTGKGPDPRSPSVGN
;
A
#
# COMPACT_ATOMS: atom_id res chain seq x y z
N MET A 1 -53.98 -104.54 14.11
CA MET A 1 -54.02 -103.10 14.23
C MET A 1 -52.54 -102.63 14.25
N ILE A 2 -52.04 -102.24 13.08
CA ILE A 2 -50.65 -101.80 12.90
C ILE A 2 -50.75 -100.42 12.25
N ARG A 3 -50.30 -99.38 12.98
CA ARG A 3 -50.22 -98.01 12.46
C ARG A 3 -48.83 -97.79 11.84
N TRP A 4 -48.84 -97.35 10.62
CA TRP A 4 -47.64 -96.91 9.89
C TRP A 4 -47.45 -95.41 10.09
N HIS A 5 -46.24 -95.01 10.40
CA HIS A 5 -45.80 -93.59 10.35
C HIS A 5 -45.00 -93.30 9.05
N PRO A 6 -45.24 -92.18 8.37
CA PRO A 6 -44.47 -91.80 7.23
C PRO A 6 -43.17 -91.06 7.58
N ALA A 7 -42.14 -91.47 6.92
CA ALA A 7 -40.81 -90.79 6.99
C ALA A 7 -40.83 -89.45 6.27
N SER A 8 -40.32 -88.44 6.92
CA SER A 8 -40.11 -87.09 6.33
C SER A 8 -38.79 -87.01 5.54
N LEU A 9 -38.86 -86.71 4.25
CA LEU A 9 -37.74 -86.34 3.41
C LEU A 9 -37.38 -84.89 3.59
N LEU A 10 -36.12 -84.56 4.00
CA LEU A 10 -35.48 -83.22 3.97
C LEU A 10 -34.94 -82.94 2.58
N PRO A 11 -35.18 -81.77 1.99
CA PRO A 11 -34.51 -81.36 0.79
C PRO A 11 -33.13 -80.73 1.13
N ILE A 12 -32.08 -81.20 0.49
CA ILE A 12 -30.76 -80.62 0.51
C ILE A 12 -30.76 -79.36 -0.34
N LEU A 13 -30.60 -78.21 0.30
CA LEU A 13 -30.45 -76.87 -0.36
C LEU A 13 -28.98 -76.70 -0.71
N THR A 14 -28.64 -76.80 -1.98
CA THR A 14 -27.32 -76.51 -2.53
C THR A 14 -27.18 -74.99 -2.67
N ALA A 15 -26.42 -74.31 -1.76
CA ALA A 15 -26.11 -72.87 -1.87
C ALA A 15 -25.05 -72.65 -2.92
N LEU A 16 -25.42 -72.02 -4.01
CA LEU A 16 -24.46 -71.52 -5.04
C LEU A 16 -23.86 -70.21 -4.56
N VAL A 17 -22.56 -70.21 -4.14
CA VAL A 17 -21.81 -69.02 -3.76
C VAL A 17 -21.32 -68.35 -5.03
N LEU A 18 -21.98 -67.23 -5.41
CA LEU A 18 -21.54 -66.35 -6.51
C LEU A 18 -20.40 -65.41 -5.98
N VAL A 19 -19.15 -65.72 -6.28
CA VAL A 19 -18.05 -64.82 -6.00
C VAL A 19 -18.05 -63.66 -7.03
N MET A 20 -18.55 -62.50 -6.62
CA MET A 20 -18.39 -61.26 -7.40
C MET A 20 -16.94 -60.79 -7.30
N ILE A 21 -16.16 -60.95 -8.33
CA ILE A 21 -14.86 -60.33 -8.49
C ILE A 21 -15.12 -58.84 -8.81
N ALA A 22 -15.02 -57.97 -7.79
CA ALA A 22 -15.02 -56.52 -8.00
C ALA A 22 -13.72 -56.15 -8.77
N GLY A 23 -13.85 -55.95 -10.08
CA GLY A 23 -12.79 -55.38 -10.89
C GLY A 23 -12.54 -53.93 -10.47
N THR A 24 -11.37 -53.67 -9.88
CA THR A 24 -10.92 -52.29 -9.61
C THR A 24 -10.69 -51.61 -10.96
N ALA A 25 -11.54 -50.61 -11.29
CA ALA A 25 -11.32 -49.76 -12.46
C ALA A 25 -9.94 -49.07 -12.30
N PRO A 26 -9.09 -49.02 -13.35
CA PRO A 26 -7.83 -48.33 -13.29
C PRO A 26 -8.05 -46.85 -12.91
N ALA A 27 -7.30 -46.34 -11.92
CA ALA A 27 -7.34 -44.95 -11.52
C ALA A 27 -7.06 -44.06 -12.74
N ALA A 28 -7.95 -43.10 -12.98
CA ALA A 28 -7.74 -42.10 -14.06
C ALA A 28 -6.37 -41.43 -13.87
N PRO A 29 -5.58 -41.27 -14.94
CA PRO A 29 -4.26 -40.64 -14.84
C PRO A 29 -4.41 -39.22 -14.26
N PRO A 30 -3.46 -38.74 -13.42
CA PRO A 30 -3.54 -37.41 -12.84
C PRO A 30 -3.61 -36.40 -13.96
N ARG A 31 -4.69 -35.60 -13.97
CA ARG A 31 -4.85 -34.49 -14.92
C ARG A 31 -3.68 -33.54 -14.69
N HIS A 32 -2.68 -33.53 -15.55
CA HIS A 32 -1.67 -32.49 -15.61
C HIS A 32 -2.38 -31.15 -15.76
N LYS A 33 -2.40 -30.35 -14.69
CA LYS A 33 -2.88 -28.96 -14.80
C LYS A 33 -1.96 -28.25 -15.79
N ALA A 34 -2.52 -27.76 -16.87
CA ALA A 34 -1.79 -26.93 -17.82
C ALA A 34 -0.99 -25.85 -17.03
N PRO A 35 0.25 -25.54 -17.43
CA PRO A 35 1.04 -24.53 -16.77
C PRO A 35 0.26 -23.21 -16.76
N ARG A 36 0.12 -22.59 -15.57
CA ARG A 36 -0.59 -21.32 -15.44
C ARG A 36 0.11 -20.28 -16.32
N PRO A 37 -0.64 -19.49 -17.12
CA PRO A 37 -0.04 -18.42 -17.90
C PRO A 37 0.79 -17.50 -17.00
N LYS A 38 1.90 -16.97 -17.51
CA LYS A 38 2.69 -15.98 -16.78
C LYS A 38 1.82 -14.82 -16.34
N LEU A 39 2.02 -14.31 -15.10
CA LEU A 39 1.34 -13.09 -14.65
C LEU A 39 1.71 -11.93 -15.58
N GLY A 40 0.69 -11.24 -16.05
CA GLY A 40 0.82 -10.06 -16.90
C GLY A 40 -0.25 -9.03 -16.59
N TYR A 41 -0.04 -7.81 -17.07
CA TYR A 41 -1.00 -6.72 -16.96
C TYR A 41 -0.89 -5.79 -18.18
N ARG A 42 -1.98 -5.11 -18.49
CA ARG A 42 -1.96 -3.92 -19.35
C ARG A 42 -2.09 -2.66 -18.49
N ILE A 43 -1.58 -1.54 -18.99
CA ILE A 43 -1.64 -0.24 -18.34
C ILE A 43 -2.64 0.61 -19.11
N GLU A 44 -3.62 1.17 -18.39
CA GLU A 44 -4.54 2.18 -18.90
C GLU A 44 -4.31 3.47 -18.11
N LEU A 45 -3.89 4.54 -18.80
CA LEU A 45 -3.64 5.84 -18.20
C LEU A 45 -4.80 6.78 -18.48
N SER A 46 -5.29 7.44 -17.43
CA SER A 46 -6.31 8.48 -17.54
C SER A 46 -5.93 9.72 -16.72
N THR A 47 -6.34 10.88 -17.21
CA THR A 47 -6.28 12.16 -16.49
C THR A 47 -7.65 12.42 -15.87
N VAL A 48 -7.69 12.62 -14.54
CA VAL A 48 -8.95 12.78 -13.80
C VAL A 48 -9.24 14.23 -13.40
N VAL A 49 -8.20 15.02 -13.23
CA VAL A 49 -8.26 16.48 -13.05
C VAL A 49 -7.10 17.09 -13.79
N LYS A 50 -7.29 18.24 -14.39
CA LYS A 50 -6.23 19.05 -15.01
C LYS A 50 -6.52 20.52 -14.79
N GLY A 51 -5.50 21.31 -15.00
CA GLY A 51 -5.60 22.78 -14.91
C GLY A 51 -4.71 23.32 -13.82
N PHE A 52 -3.92 24.27 -14.22
CA PHE A 52 -2.91 24.93 -13.40
C PHE A 52 -3.21 26.43 -13.29
N ASP A 53 -3.41 26.92 -12.06
CA ASP A 53 -3.77 28.31 -11.80
C ASP A 53 -2.58 29.27 -11.69
N GLY A 54 -1.35 28.76 -11.82
CA GLY A 54 -0.12 29.54 -11.70
C GLY A 54 0.25 29.97 -10.27
N LYS A 55 -0.61 29.73 -9.29
CA LYS A 55 -0.43 30.14 -7.88
C LYS A 55 -0.29 28.95 -6.93
N THR A 56 -1.07 27.90 -7.18
CA THR A 56 -1.07 26.66 -6.42
C THR A 56 -1.03 25.45 -7.34
N CYS A 57 -0.65 24.29 -6.83
CA CYS A 57 -0.80 23.04 -7.58
C CYS A 57 -1.33 21.94 -6.68
N TRP A 58 -2.04 20.98 -7.27
CA TRP A 58 -2.40 19.72 -6.62
C TRP A 58 -1.16 18.88 -6.38
N VAL A 59 -1.11 18.23 -5.22
CA VAL A 59 -0.01 17.33 -4.80
C VAL A 59 -0.54 16.16 -3.98
N HIS A 60 0.29 15.16 -3.72
CA HIS A 60 0.07 14.06 -2.78
C HIS A 60 -1.18 13.23 -3.06
N THR A 61 -1.39 12.86 -4.31
CA THR A 61 -2.52 11.98 -4.65
C THR A 61 -2.32 10.58 -4.08
N ARG A 62 -3.31 10.10 -3.29
CA ARG A 62 -3.29 8.78 -2.67
C ARG A 62 -4.66 8.12 -2.80
N PRO A 63 -4.77 6.94 -3.44
CA PRO A 63 -6.05 6.27 -3.62
C PRO A 63 -6.37 5.33 -2.46
N GLY A 64 -7.67 5.14 -2.22
CA GLY A 64 -8.21 4.11 -1.38
C GLY A 64 -9.54 3.62 -1.93
N ALA A 65 -9.83 2.33 -1.80
CA ALA A 65 -11.03 1.72 -2.35
C ALA A 65 -11.91 1.12 -1.24
N ILE A 66 -13.20 1.38 -1.31
CA ILE A 66 -14.23 0.81 -0.44
C ILE A 66 -14.88 -0.35 -1.20
N PRO A 67 -14.76 -1.59 -0.73
CA PRO A 67 -15.29 -2.76 -1.43
C PRO A 67 -16.80 -2.70 -1.64
N PRO A 68 -17.32 -3.31 -2.72
CA PRO A 68 -18.75 -3.48 -2.90
C PRO A 68 -19.35 -4.36 -1.80
N GLY A 69 -20.64 -4.18 -1.51
CA GLY A 69 -21.38 -4.93 -0.50
C GLY A 69 -20.98 -4.61 0.95
N THR A 70 -20.24 -3.52 1.18
CA THR A 70 -19.87 -3.05 2.52
C THR A 70 -20.76 -1.89 2.97
N PRO A 71 -20.79 -1.54 4.26
CA PRO A 71 -21.54 -0.38 4.73
C PRO A 71 -21.19 0.88 3.93
N GLY A 72 -22.23 1.59 3.44
CA GLY A 72 -22.08 2.77 2.57
C GLY A 72 -21.69 2.51 1.11
N ASN A 73 -21.48 1.25 0.74
CA ASN A 73 -21.34 0.82 -0.66
C ASN A 73 -22.16 -0.46 -0.93
N PRO A 74 -23.50 -0.37 -1.02
CA PRO A 74 -24.35 -1.52 -1.33
C PRO A 74 -24.25 -1.94 -2.81
N GLY A 75 -23.55 -1.16 -3.65
CA GLY A 75 -23.40 -1.41 -5.08
C GLY A 75 -22.55 -2.65 -5.40
N LYS A 76 -22.38 -2.91 -6.71
CA LYS A 76 -21.56 -4.01 -7.24
C LYS A 76 -20.15 -3.57 -7.60
N THR A 77 -19.88 -2.27 -7.62
CA THR A 77 -18.57 -1.69 -7.94
C THR A 77 -17.96 -1.06 -6.70
N PRO A 78 -16.62 -1.05 -6.57
CA PRO A 78 -15.97 -0.33 -5.48
C PRO A 78 -16.18 1.18 -5.60
N ILE A 79 -16.21 1.87 -4.46
CA ILE A 79 -16.06 3.31 -4.41
C ILE A 79 -14.58 3.61 -4.25
N VAL A 80 -14.02 4.46 -5.12
CA VAL A 80 -12.63 4.86 -5.01
C VAL A 80 -12.54 6.34 -4.64
N LEU A 81 -11.75 6.63 -3.61
CA LEU A 81 -11.39 7.98 -3.22
C LEU A 81 -9.91 8.22 -3.53
N ILE A 82 -9.58 9.44 -3.96
CA ILE A 82 -8.20 9.91 -4.09
C ILE A 82 -8.07 11.15 -3.22
N THR A 83 -7.30 11.07 -2.13
CA THR A 83 -6.95 12.26 -1.35
C THR A 83 -5.87 13.05 -2.07
N LEU A 84 -5.96 14.38 -1.99
CA LEU A 84 -5.00 15.31 -2.57
C LEU A 84 -5.10 16.64 -1.82
N GLN A 85 -4.12 17.52 -2.01
CA GLN A 85 -4.13 18.84 -1.40
C GLN A 85 -3.42 19.87 -2.27
N LYS A 86 -3.75 21.15 -2.06
CA LYS A 86 -3.05 22.24 -2.73
C LYS A 86 -1.72 22.56 -2.04
N LEU A 87 -0.73 22.90 -2.85
CA LEU A 87 0.57 23.43 -2.44
C LEU A 87 0.71 24.87 -2.93
N MET A 88 1.23 25.75 -2.09
CA MET A 88 1.64 27.11 -2.48
C MET A 88 2.95 27.07 -3.29
N LEU A 89 2.94 27.58 -4.50
CA LEU A 89 4.12 27.50 -5.39
C LEU A 89 5.30 28.35 -4.94
N THR A 90 5.02 29.49 -4.32
CA THR A 90 6.07 30.46 -3.92
C THR A 90 6.90 30.01 -2.72
N ARG A 91 6.53 28.90 -2.06
CA ARG A 91 7.20 28.40 -0.88
C ARG A 91 7.31 26.89 -0.89
N SER A 92 8.39 26.35 -0.33
CA SER A 92 8.56 24.91 -0.20
C SER A 92 7.61 24.33 0.86
N ASP A 93 6.89 23.28 0.48
CA ASP A 93 6.08 22.44 1.36
C ASP A 93 5.03 23.20 2.20
N VAL A 94 4.41 24.25 1.65
CA VAL A 94 3.29 24.93 2.28
C VAL A 94 1.97 24.38 1.72
N PHE A 95 1.34 23.53 2.52
CA PHE A 95 0.14 22.78 2.14
C PHE A 95 -1.13 23.40 2.72
N PHE A 96 -2.21 23.30 1.95
CA PHE A 96 -3.56 23.64 2.41
C PHE A 96 -4.27 22.39 2.96
N GLY A 97 -5.54 22.52 3.31
CA GLY A 97 -6.36 21.39 3.77
C GLY A 97 -6.49 20.29 2.69
N LEU A 98 -6.76 19.09 3.14
CA LEU A 98 -6.98 17.96 2.25
C LEU A 98 -8.34 18.05 1.55
N HIS A 99 -8.35 17.58 0.32
CA HIS A 99 -9.52 17.34 -0.52
C HIS A 99 -9.59 15.87 -0.89
N ASP A 100 -10.71 15.44 -1.44
CA ASP A 100 -10.80 14.17 -2.15
C ASP A 100 -11.51 14.28 -3.50
N LEU A 101 -11.17 13.34 -4.36
CA LEU A 101 -11.91 12.97 -5.55
C LEU A 101 -12.59 11.63 -5.27
N ARG A 102 -13.81 11.47 -5.76
CA ARG A 102 -14.58 10.24 -5.59
C ARG A 102 -15.14 9.74 -6.92
N THR A 103 -15.07 8.43 -7.12
CA THR A 103 -15.79 7.74 -8.20
C THR A 103 -16.52 6.52 -7.66
N ASP A 104 -17.75 6.31 -8.14
CA ASP A 104 -18.59 5.16 -7.79
C ASP A 104 -18.78 4.23 -8.99
N ASN A 105 -18.10 4.49 -10.13
CA ASN A 105 -18.33 3.83 -11.42
C ASN A 105 -17.01 3.50 -12.15
N MET A 106 -15.98 3.09 -11.41
CA MET A 106 -14.68 2.65 -11.93
C MET A 106 -13.93 3.75 -12.71
N GLY A 107 -14.08 5.01 -12.30
CA GLY A 107 -13.36 6.15 -12.88
C GLY A 107 -13.94 6.69 -14.17
N ARG A 108 -15.16 6.28 -14.56
CA ARG A 108 -15.86 6.88 -15.71
C ARG A 108 -16.25 8.33 -15.44
N ASN A 109 -16.67 8.62 -14.22
CA ASN A 109 -16.93 9.98 -13.74
C ASN A 109 -16.29 10.19 -12.37
N TRP A 110 -15.93 11.44 -12.08
CA TRP A 110 -15.35 11.87 -10.82
C TRP A 110 -16.12 13.03 -10.22
N ILE A 111 -16.28 13.00 -8.90
CA ILE A 111 -16.86 14.06 -8.10
C ILE A 111 -15.72 14.72 -7.32
N GLY A 112 -15.70 16.03 -7.27
CA GLY A 112 -14.67 16.81 -6.59
C GLY A 112 -13.67 17.48 -7.55
N PRO A 113 -12.53 17.98 -7.05
CA PRO A 113 -11.98 17.84 -5.68
C PRO A 113 -12.85 18.54 -4.62
N THR A 114 -13.28 17.79 -3.61
CA THR A 114 -14.11 18.29 -2.49
C THR A 114 -13.24 18.56 -1.27
N GLY A 115 -13.25 19.79 -0.78
CA GLY A 115 -12.56 20.16 0.46
C GLY A 115 -13.37 19.76 1.70
N HIS A 116 -12.68 19.24 2.70
CA HIS A 116 -13.30 18.78 3.95
C HIS A 116 -12.90 19.66 5.12
N GLN A 117 -13.89 20.25 5.80
CA GLN A 117 -13.69 21.05 7.00
C GLN A 117 -12.97 20.26 8.10
N SER A 118 -13.25 18.97 8.22
CA SER A 118 -12.64 18.04 9.17
C SER A 118 -11.14 17.76 8.90
N LEU A 119 -10.68 17.97 7.65
CA LEU A 119 -9.28 17.75 7.22
C LEU A 119 -8.55 19.06 6.89
N ARG A 120 -9.12 20.19 7.32
CA ARG A 120 -8.47 21.49 7.09
C ARG A 120 -7.28 21.74 8.01
N ARG A 121 -6.50 22.76 7.65
CA ARG A 121 -5.53 23.38 8.56
C ARG A 121 -6.27 23.97 9.77
N ARG A 122 -5.77 23.72 10.97
CA ARG A 122 -6.33 24.25 12.21
C ARG A 122 -5.27 25.03 13.00
N GLN A 123 -5.73 25.92 13.87
CA GLN A 123 -4.86 26.63 14.80
C GLN A 123 -4.29 25.63 15.82
N ALA A 124 -2.98 25.61 15.99
CA ALA A 124 -2.29 24.81 17.01
C ALA A 124 -1.96 25.67 18.24
N THR A 125 -1.46 26.88 18.02
CA THR A 125 -1.21 27.91 19.04
C THR A 125 -1.58 29.29 18.49
N LYS A 126 -1.52 30.36 19.29
CA LYS A 126 -1.73 31.72 18.78
C LYS A 126 -0.83 32.08 17.59
N GLN A 127 0.33 31.43 17.46
CA GLN A 127 1.35 31.78 16.47
C GLN A 127 1.55 30.69 15.39
N THR A 128 0.93 29.53 15.53
CA THR A 128 1.15 28.41 14.63
C THR A 128 -0.15 27.73 14.22
N SER A 129 -0.19 27.27 12.99
CA SER A 129 -1.22 26.37 12.47
C SER A 129 -0.65 25.03 12.08
N VAL A 130 -1.49 24.00 12.01
CA VAL A 130 -1.13 22.64 11.69
C VAL A 130 -2.09 22.04 10.68
N VAL A 131 -1.57 21.22 9.75
CA VAL A 131 -2.35 20.56 8.71
C VAL A 131 -1.89 19.11 8.55
N PRO A 132 -2.79 18.15 8.30
CA PRO A 132 -2.41 16.81 7.87
C PRO A 132 -1.97 16.85 6.40
N CYS A 133 -0.96 16.06 6.05
CA CYS A 133 -0.47 15.93 4.68
C CYS A 133 0.13 14.54 4.43
N ASP A 134 0.53 14.29 3.18
CA ASP A 134 1.02 12.96 2.78
C ASP A 134 0.07 11.84 3.21
N PHE A 135 -1.22 12.06 3.03
CA PHE A 135 -2.30 11.33 3.68
C PHE A 135 -2.84 10.23 2.77
N TRP A 136 -2.70 8.97 3.21
CA TRP A 136 -3.03 7.80 2.40
C TRP A 136 -4.22 7.03 2.97
N PRO A 137 -5.39 7.04 2.29
CA PRO A 137 -6.54 6.23 2.67
C PRO A 137 -6.34 4.77 2.22
N LEU A 138 -6.49 3.83 3.14
CA LEU A 138 -6.55 2.41 2.84
C LEU A 138 -7.71 1.76 3.58
N TRP A 139 -8.35 0.78 2.93
CA TRP A 139 -9.45 0.04 3.52
C TRP A 139 -8.98 -0.84 4.67
N HIS A 140 -9.58 -0.66 5.84
CA HIS A 140 -9.36 -1.50 7.00
C HIS A 140 -10.49 -2.53 7.11
N ALA A 141 -10.25 -3.75 6.66
CA ALA A 141 -11.28 -4.77 6.49
C ALA A 141 -11.96 -5.18 7.82
N ALA A 142 -11.20 -5.21 8.92
CA ALA A 142 -11.72 -5.62 10.23
C ALA A 142 -12.80 -4.68 10.77
N THR A 143 -12.65 -3.36 10.56
CA THR A 143 -13.66 -2.37 10.99
C THR A 143 -14.55 -1.89 9.86
N LYS A 144 -14.34 -2.37 8.63
CA LYS A 144 -15.06 -1.94 7.42
C LYS A 144 -15.04 -0.41 7.26
N THR A 145 -13.87 0.19 7.44
CA THR A 145 -13.66 1.63 7.44
C THR A 145 -12.52 2.00 6.50
N LEU A 146 -12.63 3.09 5.77
CA LEU A 146 -11.52 3.65 5.03
C LEU A 146 -10.71 4.54 5.97
N LEU A 147 -9.57 4.06 6.43
CA LEU A 147 -8.68 4.77 7.36
C LEU A 147 -7.54 5.43 6.60
N GLY A 148 -7.47 6.76 6.66
CA GLY A 148 -6.33 7.52 6.16
C GLY A 148 -5.28 7.75 7.25
N THR A 149 -4.00 7.62 6.88
CA THR A 149 -2.84 7.93 7.72
C THR A 149 -1.87 8.83 6.98
N GLY A 150 -1.17 9.68 7.69
CA GLY A 150 -0.24 10.64 7.11
C GLY A 150 0.61 11.30 8.19
N LYS A 151 1.06 12.52 7.92
CA LYS A 151 1.82 13.31 8.89
C LYS A 151 1.27 14.72 9.06
N THR A 152 1.74 15.42 10.08
CA THR A 152 1.43 16.84 10.29
C THR A 152 2.56 17.74 9.81
N PHE A 153 2.17 18.92 9.30
CA PHE A 153 3.05 20.06 9.09
C PHE A 153 2.59 21.27 9.88
N TYR A 154 3.53 21.94 10.53
CA TYR A 154 3.28 23.17 11.27
C TYR A 154 3.79 24.37 10.51
N TYR A 155 3.02 25.46 10.55
CA TYR A 155 3.33 26.74 9.89
C TYR A 155 3.19 27.88 10.87
N THR A 156 4.03 28.91 10.70
CA THR A 156 3.89 30.19 11.36
C THR A 156 2.70 30.97 10.76
N THR A 157 2.33 32.08 11.37
CA THR A 157 1.29 33.00 10.85
C THR A 157 1.64 33.60 9.49
N LYS A 158 2.92 33.60 9.09
CA LYS A 158 3.42 34.04 7.77
C LYS A 158 3.53 32.89 6.76
N ASP A 159 2.86 31.77 6.99
CA ASP A 159 2.96 30.54 6.15
C ASP A 159 4.38 30.02 5.92
N GLN A 160 5.27 30.28 6.86
CA GLN A 160 6.60 29.67 6.85
C GLN A 160 6.53 28.32 7.56
N ARG A 161 7.17 27.28 6.97
CA ARG A 161 7.36 26.05 7.73
C ARG A 161 8.05 26.38 9.04
N HIS A 162 7.48 25.89 10.13
CA HIS A 162 8.13 25.96 11.44
C HIS A 162 9.25 24.93 11.47
N LEU A 163 10.35 25.22 10.76
CA LEU A 163 11.39 24.26 10.41
C LEU A 163 12.22 23.81 11.59
N ALA A 164 12.45 24.68 12.53
CA ALA A 164 13.55 24.46 13.43
C ALA A 164 13.29 23.33 14.45
N ARG A 165 12.04 23.04 14.82
CA ARG A 165 11.75 22.05 15.89
C ARG A 165 10.25 21.72 16.02
N ALA A 166 9.44 21.98 14.98
CA ALA A 166 8.04 21.62 15.04
C ALA A 166 7.91 20.10 15.04
N PRO A 167 7.09 19.52 15.91
CA PRO A 167 6.84 18.10 15.91
C PRO A 167 6.19 17.69 14.59
N SER A 168 6.68 16.61 14.00
CA SER A 168 5.94 15.91 12.97
C SER A 168 5.25 14.73 13.65
N GLU A 169 3.93 14.67 13.55
CA GLU A 169 3.13 13.63 14.20
C GLU A 169 2.44 12.78 13.13
N THR A 170 2.10 11.56 13.47
CA THR A 170 1.27 10.70 12.60
C THR A 170 -0.18 11.14 12.70
N ALA A 171 -0.70 11.75 11.62
CA ALA A 171 -2.10 12.11 11.49
C ALA A 171 -2.93 10.93 11.00
N TYR A 172 -4.18 10.82 11.47
CA TYR A 172 -5.15 9.85 10.94
C TYR A 172 -6.58 10.38 10.97
N SER A 173 -7.42 9.83 10.10
CA SER A 173 -8.87 10.08 10.06
C SER A 173 -9.58 8.92 9.39
N ALA A 174 -10.82 8.69 9.76
CA ALA A 174 -11.71 7.70 9.15
C ALA A 174 -12.72 8.38 8.22
N TYR A 175 -13.02 7.75 7.09
CA TYR A 175 -14.04 8.19 6.16
C TYR A 175 -15.31 7.36 6.35
N ASP A 176 -16.42 8.04 6.55
CA ASP A 176 -17.74 7.43 6.55
C ASP A 176 -18.34 7.48 5.12
N PRO A 177 -18.47 6.33 4.45
CA PRO A 177 -18.98 6.29 3.09
C PRO A 177 -20.50 6.60 2.98
N ILE A 178 -21.25 6.50 4.09
CA ILE A 178 -22.69 6.80 4.13
C ILE A 178 -22.91 8.32 4.11
N THR A 179 -22.27 9.02 5.02
CA THR A 179 -22.36 10.49 5.11
C THR A 179 -21.42 11.20 4.13
N ARG A 180 -20.50 10.47 3.51
CA ARG A 180 -19.44 10.97 2.59
C ARG A 180 -18.54 12.02 3.26
N LYS A 181 -18.24 11.82 4.54
CA LYS A 181 -17.44 12.74 5.35
C LYS A 181 -16.26 12.06 6.00
N TRP A 182 -15.20 12.80 6.16
CA TRP A 182 -14.08 12.44 7.00
C TRP A 182 -14.32 12.90 8.44
N ASP A 183 -13.98 12.06 9.40
CA ASP A 183 -13.92 12.49 10.80
C ASP A 183 -12.87 13.61 10.97
N PRO A 184 -12.99 14.45 12.02
CA PRO A 184 -11.92 15.37 12.39
C PRO A 184 -10.62 14.58 12.60
N TRP A 185 -9.56 14.98 11.87
CA TRP A 185 -8.28 14.29 11.99
C TRP A 185 -7.69 14.37 13.40
N LYS A 186 -7.00 13.33 13.79
CA LYS A 186 -6.34 13.13 15.09
C LYS A 186 -4.89 12.78 14.87
N THR A 187 -4.09 12.77 15.95
CA THR A 187 -2.72 12.25 15.95
C THR A 187 -2.63 10.95 16.74
N LEU A 188 -1.83 10.02 16.24
CA LEU A 188 -1.51 8.78 16.94
C LEU A 188 -0.70 9.12 18.19
N LYS A 189 -1.16 8.64 19.33
CA LYS A 189 -0.42 8.75 20.60
C LYS A 189 0.65 7.66 20.65
N LEU A 190 1.90 8.07 20.53
CA LEU A 190 3.08 7.22 20.74
C LEU A 190 3.52 7.30 22.20
N PRO A 191 4.35 6.36 22.69
CA PRO A 191 4.95 6.43 24.01
C PRO A 191 5.64 7.77 24.28
N ASP A 192 5.66 8.19 25.52
CA ASP A 192 6.34 9.42 25.93
C ASP A 192 7.89 9.20 26.02
N ASP A 193 8.45 8.89 24.85
CA ASP A 193 9.89 8.74 24.64
C ASP A 193 10.40 9.92 23.81
N PRO A 194 11.52 10.56 24.19
CA PRO A 194 12.11 11.67 23.43
C PRO A 194 12.32 11.36 21.94
N LYS A 195 12.56 10.10 21.56
CA LYS A 195 12.72 9.69 20.16
C LYS A 195 11.46 9.88 19.33
N PHE A 196 10.26 9.74 19.93
CA PHE A 196 8.98 9.87 19.26
C PHE A 196 8.37 11.27 19.26
N LYS A 197 9.05 12.26 19.85
CA LYS A 197 8.56 13.66 19.82
C LYS A 197 8.52 14.26 18.41
N ASN A 198 9.15 13.62 17.43
CA ASN A 198 9.09 13.97 16.01
C ASN A 198 9.04 12.67 15.20
N ALA A 199 7.85 12.07 15.12
CA ALA A 199 7.62 10.76 14.52
C ALA A 199 6.35 10.73 13.68
N SER A 200 6.44 10.30 12.43
CA SER A 200 5.30 10.37 11.50
C SER A 200 5.28 9.27 10.44
N ALA A 201 4.08 8.97 9.95
CA ALA A 201 3.83 8.02 8.86
C ALA A 201 3.54 8.71 7.51
N GLY A 202 4.14 9.89 7.26
CA GLY A 202 3.94 10.59 6.00
C GLY A 202 4.45 9.78 4.81
N CYS A 203 3.67 9.66 3.75
CA CYS A 203 3.98 8.86 2.56
C CYS A 203 4.24 7.37 2.83
N ALA A 204 3.90 6.86 4.00
CA ALA A 204 4.13 5.46 4.35
C ALA A 204 3.00 4.56 3.83
N GLN A 205 3.37 3.47 3.16
CA GLN A 205 2.43 2.39 2.84
C GLN A 205 2.39 1.43 4.02
N ARG A 206 1.23 1.33 4.67
CA ARG A 206 1.00 0.40 5.78
C ARG A 206 0.54 -0.97 5.29
N TYR A 207 0.57 -1.96 6.16
CA TYR A 207 0.02 -3.30 5.93
C TYR A 207 -0.93 -3.69 7.07
N ASP A 208 -2.16 -4.03 6.72
CA ASP A 208 -3.16 -4.48 7.68
C ASP A 208 -3.10 -6.00 7.82
N LEU A 209 -2.90 -6.50 9.05
CA LEU A 209 -2.79 -7.93 9.35
C LEU A 209 -4.17 -8.61 9.31
N PRO A 210 -4.23 -9.93 9.08
CA PRO A 210 -5.50 -10.67 9.05
C PRO A 210 -6.34 -10.57 10.33
N ASN A 211 -5.69 -10.35 11.47
CA ASN A 211 -6.37 -10.15 12.78
C ASN A 211 -6.90 -8.71 12.96
N GLY A 212 -6.67 -7.82 12.01
CA GLY A 212 -7.06 -6.41 12.07
C GLY A 212 -6.04 -5.48 12.74
N ASP A 213 -4.93 -5.98 13.25
CA ASP A 213 -3.83 -5.10 13.66
C ASP A 213 -3.17 -4.46 12.42
N ILE A 214 -2.63 -3.29 12.58
CA ILE A 214 -2.01 -2.50 11.50
C ILE A 214 -0.51 -2.42 11.74
N LEU A 215 0.28 -2.82 10.75
CA LEU A 215 1.70 -2.53 10.69
C LEU A 215 1.89 -1.18 9.99
N LEU A 216 2.18 -0.15 10.78
CA LEU A 216 2.34 1.23 10.33
C LEU A 216 3.82 1.63 10.43
N PRO A 217 4.55 1.68 9.31
CA PRO A 217 5.91 2.20 9.32
C PRO A 217 5.91 3.70 9.62
N ILE A 218 6.80 4.11 10.50
CA ILE A 218 7.03 5.52 10.84
C ILE A 218 8.50 5.85 10.72
N TYR A 219 8.80 7.08 10.40
CA TYR A 219 10.14 7.62 10.51
C TYR A 219 10.18 8.73 11.56
N TYR A 220 11.27 8.78 12.32
CA TYR A 220 11.38 9.65 13.47
C TYR A 220 12.82 10.12 13.65
N ARG A 221 12.97 11.22 14.37
CA ARG A 221 14.25 11.83 14.66
C ARG A 221 14.23 12.47 16.03
N ARG A 222 15.18 12.14 16.86
CA ARG A 222 15.40 12.88 18.12
C ARG A 222 15.79 14.32 17.81
N ARG A 223 15.48 15.25 18.72
CA ARG A 223 15.76 16.68 18.52
C ARG A 223 17.25 17.02 18.40
N ASP A 224 18.10 16.22 19.00
CA ASP A 224 19.57 16.35 19.02
C ASP A 224 20.24 15.64 17.83
N GLN A 225 19.48 14.98 16.96
CA GLN A 225 19.97 14.23 15.80
C GLN A 225 19.56 14.88 14.48
N THR A 226 20.39 14.70 13.47
CA THR A 226 20.11 15.13 12.09
C THR A 226 19.44 14.04 11.27
N GLU A 227 19.71 12.79 11.61
CA GLU A 227 19.30 11.63 10.83
C GLU A 227 18.01 11.02 11.36
N HIS A 228 17.11 10.66 10.44
CA HIS A 228 15.91 9.90 10.74
C HIS A 228 16.22 8.40 10.81
N ARG A 229 15.51 7.74 11.71
CA ARG A 229 15.37 6.30 11.82
C ARG A 229 13.98 5.88 11.42
N VAL A 230 13.80 4.61 11.13
CA VAL A 230 12.53 3.99 10.81
C VAL A 230 12.25 2.85 11.78
N THR A 231 11.01 2.73 12.19
CA THR A 231 10.46 1.54 12.86
C THR A 231 9.08 1.23 12.32
N VAL A 232 8.59 0.03 12.56
CA VAL A 232 7.21 -0.35 12.27
C VAL A 232 6.45 -0.41 13.59
N CYS A 233 5.40 0.40 13.72
CA CYS A 233 4.47 0.33 14.83
C CYS A 233 3.36 -0.68 14.54
N ARG A 234 3.09 -1.60 15.48
CA ARG A 234 1.84 -2.35 15.48
C ARG A 234 0.79 -1.51 16.19
N CYS A 235 -0.31 -1.27 15.50
CA CYS A 235 -1.41 -0.45 15.98
C CYS A 235 -2.72 -1.22 15.92
N ARG A 236 -3.70 -0.82 16.74
CA ARG A 236 -5.10 -1.27 16.67
C ARG A 236 -6.00 -0.13 16.29
N PHE A 237 -6.96 -0.43 15.43
CA PHE A 237 -7.98 0.52 15.03
C PHE A 237 -9.36 -0.05 15.31
N ASP A 238 -10.19 0.68 16.06
CA ASP A 238 -11.54 0.27 16.46
C ASP A 238 -12.66 0.86 15.58
N GLY A 239 -12.29 1.49 14.45
CA GLY A 239 -13.20 2.21 13.57
C GLY A 239 -13.21 3.72 13.81
N LYS A 240 -12.71 4.20 14.95
CA LYS A 240 -12.67 5.63 15.33
C LYS A 240 -11.32 6.07 15.88
N THR A 241 -10.61 5.20 16.56
CA THR A 241 -9.36 5.52 17.26
C THR A 241 -8.26 4.56 16.88
N LEU A 242 -7.16 5.10 16.39
CA LEU A 242 -5.93 4.38 16.14
C LEU A 242 -5.06 4.42 17.40
N ARG A 243 -4.68 3.24 17.94
CA ARG A 243 -3.89 3.10 19.16
C ARG A 243 -2.60 2.37 18.88
N PHE A 244 -1.51 2.89 19.41
CA PHE A 244 -0.21 2.22 19.45
C PHE A 244 -0.29 0.99 20.37
N VAL A 245 0.35 -0.10 19.97
CA VAL A 245 0.49 -1.34 20.75
C VAL A 245 1.96 -1.57 21.11
N GLU A 246 2.81 -1.65 20.10
CA GLU A 246 4.26 -1.85 20.22
C GLU A 246 4.97 -1.34 18.97
N HIS A 247 6.28 -1.30 19.00
CA HIS A 247 7.10 -1.09 17.80
C HIS A 247 8.18 -2.17 17.70
N GLY A 248 8.66 -2.40 16.48
CA GLY A 248 9.74 -3.32 16.19
C GLY A 248 11.12 -2.67 16.26
N ASP A 249 12.05 -3.24 15.49
CA ASP A 249 13.42 -2.76 15.39
C ASP A 249 13.51 -1.30 14.93
N GLU A 250 14.55 -0.61 15.40
CA GLU A 250 14.91 0.73 14.95
C GLU A 250 15.96 0.63 13.86
N LEU A 251 15.57 0.95 12.62
CA LEU A 251 16.45 0.88 11.46
C LEU A 251 17.13 2.23 11.25
N GLU A 252 18.46 2.20 11.13
CA GLU A 252 19.27 3.36 10.78
C GLU A 252 20.30 3.01 9.70
N LEU A 253 20.83 4.02 9.01
CA LEU A 253 21.91 3.82 8.07
C LEU A 253 23.15 3.30 8.78
N PRO A 254 23.85 2.29 8.21
CA PRO A 254 25.13 1.85 8.74
C PRO A 254 26.10 3.03 8.84
N PRO A 255 26.95 3.10 9.88
CA PRO A 255 27.88 4.22 10.10
C PRO A 255 28.73 4.60 8.87
N ALA A 256 29.19 3.60 8.11
CA ALA A 256 29.96 3.80 6.88
C ALA A 256 29.14 4.35 5.71
N GLU A 257 27.80 4.30 5.79
CA GLU A 257 26.89 4.73 4.74
C GLU A 257 26.07 5.98 5.13
N LYS A 258 26.39 6.60 6.27
CA LYS A 258 25.69 7.80 6.74
C LYS A 258 25.75 8.93 5.71
N HIS A 259 24.60 9.45 5.35
CA HIS A 259 24.46 10.58 4.43
C HIS A 259 23.09 11.24 4.56
N GLY A 260 23.06 12.56 4.44
CA GLY A 260 21.81 13.33 4.42
C GLY A 260 20.97 13.17 5.67
N ASP A 261 19.65 13.02 5.50
CA ASP A 261 18.69 13.01 6.60
C ASP A 261 18.35 11.59 7.10
N GLY A 262 19.11 10.55 6.75
CA GLY A 262 18.83 9.17 7.10
C GLY A 262 17.64 8.58 6.34
N PHE A 263 16.89 7.66 6.96
CA PHE A 263 15.75 7.00 6.36
C PHE A 263 14.46 7.80 6.50
N SER A 264 13.63 7.78 5.46
CA SER A 264 12.28 8.37 5.47
C SER A 264 11.31 7.62 4.56
N GLU A 265 10.02 7.91 4.70
CA GLU A 265 8.94 7.45 3.84
C GLU A 265 8.96 5.93 3.58
N PRO A 266 8.99 5.11 4.65
CA PRO A 266 9.03 3.65 4.53
C PRO A 266 7.72 3.09 3.99
N SER A 267 7.80 1.94 3.31
CA SER A 267 6.63 1.24 2.78
C SER A 267 6.77 -0.25 2.99
N ILE A 268 5.75 -0.87 3.59
CA ILE A 268 5.75 -2.29 3.93
C ILE A 268 4.69 -3.04 3.13
N THR A 269 5.01 -4.26 2.71
CA THR A 269 4.08 -5.23 2.14
C THR A 269 4.41 -6.64 2.57
N ARG A 270 3.51 -7.59 2.27
CA ARG A 270 3.73 -9.03 2.50
C ARG A 270 3.51 -9.81 1.22
N PHE A 271 4.49 -10.66 0.89
CA PHE A 271 4.40 -11.55 -0.27
C PHE A 271 5.00 -12.92 0.09
N ASN A 272 4.30 -14.01 -0.26
CA ASN A 272 4.71 -15.40 0.02
C ASN A 272 5.17 -15.62 1.47
N GLY A 273 4.38 -15.11 2.45
CA GLY A 273 4.65 -15.30 3.87
C GLY A 273 5.74 -14.38 4.46
N ARG A 274 6.44 -13.60 3.66
CA ARG A 274 7.53 -12.70 4.07
C ARG A 274 7.13 -11.24 3.91
N PHE A 275 7.56 -10.38 4.84
CA PHE A 275 7.42 -8.94 4.72
C PHE A 275 8.62 -8.32 4.02
N TYR A 276 8.37 -7.28 3.25
CA TYR A 276 9.34 -6.48 2.53
C TYR A 276 9.09 -5.02 2.87
N MET A 277 10.13 -4.29 3.24
CA MET A 277 10.05 -2.87 3.50
C MET A 277 11.08 -2.12 2.67
N THR A 278 10.62 -1.13 1.90
CA THR A 278 11.49 -0.20 1.18
C THR A 278 11.63 1.09 1.96
N LEU A 279 12.81 1.72 1.86
CA LEU A 279 13.19 2.90 2.61
C LEU A 279 13.87 3.90 1.67
N ARG A 280 13.50 5.15 1.80
CA ARG A 280 14.09 6.25 1.04
C ARG A 280 15.26 6.88 1.80
N THR A 281 16.34 7.21 1.07
CA THR A 281 17.34 8.20 1.49
C THR A 281 17.56 9.25 0.41
N VAL A 282 18.43 10.23 0.67
CA VAL A 282 18.77 11.26 -0.34
C VAL A 282 19.64 10.74 -1.48
N LYS A 283 20.34 9.60 -1.29
CA LYS A 283 21.26 9.03 -2.29
C LYS A 283 20.76 7.75 -2.95
N TYR A 284 20.08 6.89 -2.19
CA TYR A 284 19.67 5.56 -2.61
C TYR A 284 18.29 5.19 -2.06
N GLY A 285 17.64 4.24 -2.70
CA GLY A 285 16.60 3.45 -2.08
C GLY A 285 17.19 2.21 -1.41
N TYR A 286 16.60 1.79 -0.30
CA TYR A 286 16.99 0.57 0.42
C TYR A 286 15.80 -0.36 0.58
N VAL A 287 16.10 -1.61 0.83
CA VAL A 287 15.12 -2.65 1.11
C VAL A 287 15.61 -3.55 2.22
N THR A 288 14.69 -4.05 3.02
CA THR A 288 14.93 -5.10 4.01
C THR A 288 13.72 -6.03 4.07
N THR A 289 13.86 -7.15 4.75
CA THR A 289 12.82 -8.16 4.84
C THR A 289 12.64 -8.64 6.27
N SER A 290 11.43 -9.13 6.59
CA SER A 290 11.06 -9.61 7.91
C SER A 290 10.16 -10.84 7.83
N ARG A 291 10.11 -11.65 8.90
CA ARG A 291 9.16 -12.75 9.04
C ARG A 291 7.86 -12.31 9.70
N ASP A 292 7.92 -11.35 10.59
CA ASP A 292 6.78 -10.87 11.42
C ASP A 292 6.33 -9.44 11.09
N GLY A 293 7.15 -8.67 10.34
CA GLY A 293 6.88 -7.27 10.00
C GLY A 293 7.32 -6.25 11.07
N LEU A 294 7.94 -6.70 12.14
CA LEU A 294 8.49 -5.89 13.23
C LEU A 294 10.01 -6.00 13.34
N HIS A 295 10.55 -7.21 13.15
CA HIS A 295 11.99 -7.48 13.25
C HIS A 295 12.57 -7.72 11.85
N PHE A 296 13.50 -6.88 11.44
CA PHE A 296 14.01 -6.82 10.08
C PHE A 296 15.45 -7.31 9.97
N GLY A 297 15.73 -8.01 8.89
CA GLY A 297 17.08 -8.45 8.54
C GLY A 297 17.96 -7.34 7.97
N PRO A 298 19.12 -7.68 7.40
CA PRO A 298 20.06 -6.70 6.88
C PRO A 298 19.44 -5.78 5.82
N LEU A 299 19.87 -4.53 5.86
CA LEU A 299 19.57 -3.52 4.85
C LEU A 299 20.33 -3.79 3.56
N LYS A 300 19.68 -3.57 2.43
CA LYS A 300 20.26 -3.73 1.10
C LYS A 300 19.90 -2.53 0.23
N LYS A 301 20.86 -1.98 -0.51
CA LYS A 301 20.55 -0.99 -1.55
C LYS A 301 19.75 -1.63 -2.67
N TRP A 302 18.79 -0.91 -3.23
CA TRP A 302 18.08 -1.37 -4.38
C TRP A 302 18.99 -1.47 -5.61
N THR A 303 19.02 -2.63 -6.22
CA THR A 303 19.72 -2.90 -7.47
C THR A 303 18.80 -3.58 -8.47
N PHE A 304 19.15 -3.49 -9.74
CA PHE A 304 18.62 -4.38 -10.75
C PHE A 304 19.20 -5.80 -10.58
N ASP A 305 18.56 -6.76 -11.23
CA ASP A 305 18.96 -8.18 -11.22
C ASP A 305 20.34 -8.46 -11.84
N ASN A 306 20.85 -7.54 -12.65
CA ASN A 306 22.21 -7.57 -13.20
C ASN A 306 23.26 -6.87 -12.28
N GLY A 307 22.89 -6.46 -11.08
CA GLY A 307 23.77 -5.80 -10.10
C GLY A 307 23.92 -4.29 -10.24
N ALA A 308 23.41 -3.68 -11.30
CA ALA A 308 23.46 -2.23 -11.47
C ALA A 308 22.58 -1.51 -10.43
N ASP A 309 23.03 -0.31 -9.99
CA ASP A 309 22.22 0.54 -9.10
C ASP A 309 20.85 0.83 -9.73
N LEU A 310 19.79 0.77 -8.92
CA LEU A 310 18.44 1.09 -9.38
C LEU A 310 18.34 2.56 -9.83
N GLY A 311 19.16 3.45 -9.28
CA GLY A 311 19.12 4.88 -9.60
C GLY A 311 17.96 5.64 -8.97
N SER A 312 17.17 4.98 -8.11
CA SER A 312 16.08 5.62 -7.35
C SER A 312 16.63 6.24 -6.08
N TYR A 313 16.42 7.54 -5.89
CA TYR A 313 16.94 8.29 -4.74
C TYR A 313 16.05 9.49 -4.42
N ASN A 314 16.07 9.93 -3.18
CA ASN A 314 15.38 11.12 -2.70
C ASN A 314 13.89 11.18 -3.13
N THR A 315 13.26 10.00 -3.20
CA THR A 315 11.86 9.80 -3.55
C THR A 315 11.34 8.53 -2.91
N GLN A 316 10.02 8.42 -2.80
CA GLN A 316 9.33 7.23 -2.30
C GLN A 316 9.48 6.07 -3.28
N GLN A 317 9.46 4.86 -2.74
CA GLN A 317 9.17 3.65 -3.49
C GLN A 317 8.00 2.96 -2.80
N HIS A 318 7.10 2.36 -3.56
CA HIS A 318 5.92 1.68 -3.01
C HIS A 318 5.67 0.35 -3.69
N TRP A 319 4.96 -0.51 -3.00
CA TRP A 319 4.70 -1.87 -3.44
C TRP A 319 3.35 -1.99 -4.15
N VAL A 320 3.35 -2.69 -5.27
CA VAL A 320 2.16 -3.33 -5.82
C VAL A 320 2.33 -4.83 -5.63
N THR A 321 1.40 -5.43 -4.89
CA THR A 321 1.48 -6.85 -4.52
C THR A 321 0.30 -7.62 -5.09
N HIS A 322 0.60 -8.52 -5.99
CA HIS A 322 -0.34 -9.51 -6.52
C HIS A 322 -0.07 -10.85 -5.84
N SER A 323 -1.09 -11.74 -5.72
CA SER A 323 -0.89 -13.10 -5.17
C SER A 323 0.21 -13.91 -5.86
N ASP A 324 0.52 -13.58 -7.12
CA ASP A 324 1.48 -14.30 -7.97
C ASP A 324 2.70 -13.45 -8.37
N GLY A 325 2.84 -12.22 -7.86
CA GLY A 325 3.94 -11.33 -8.22
C GLY A 325 4.11 -10.17 -7.25
N LEU A 326 5.35 -9.75 -7.07
CA LEU A 326 5.74 -8.59 -6.27
C LEU A 326 6.33 -7.53 -7.20
N PHE A 327 5.85 -6.29 -7.09
CA PHE A 327 6.28 -5.20 -7.95
C PHE A 327 6.65 -3.98 -7.12
N LEU A 328 7.62 -3.21 -7.61
CA LEU A 328 8.02 -1.91 -7.09
C LEU A 328 7.58 -0.81 -8.04
N VAL A 329 6.95 0.24 -7.51
CA VAL A 329 6.69 1.49 -8.22
C VAL A 329 7.67 2.54 -7.73
N TYR A 330 8.35 3.20 -8.65
CA TYR A 330 9.43 4.13 -8.32
C TYR A 330 9.71 5.13 -9.44
N THR A 331 10.59 6.09 -9.18
CA THR A 331 11.24 6.94 -10.19
C THR A 331 12.74 6.79 -10.06
N ARG A 332 13.50 7.01 -11.13
CA ARG A 332 14.95 6.85 -11.16
C ARG A 332 15.64 7.74 -12.17
N ARG A 333 16.93 7.93 -12.02
CA ARG A 333 17.80 8.54 -13.03
C ARG A 333 18.02 7.61 -14.24
N GLY A 334 18.47 8.16 -15.35
CA GLY A 334 18.83 7.40 -16.55
C GLY A 334 17.63 6.97 -17.40
N LEU A 335 16.55 7.78 -17.41
CA LEU A 335 15.36 7.64 -18.26
C LEU A 335 15.18 8.85 -19.19
N ASN A 336 16.29 9.46 -19.64
CA ASN A 336 16.28 10.71 -20.41
C ASN A 336 15.55 11.85 -19.68
N ASN A 337 15.82 12.00 -18.39
CA ASN A 337 15.05 12.82 -17.47
C ASN A 337 15.91 13.76 -16.60
N ASP A 338 17.11 14.14 -17.08
CA ASP A 338 18.02 15.01 -16.33
C ASP A 338 17.47 16.43 -16.13
N HIS A 339 16.52 16.86 -16.96
CA HIS A 339 15.79 18.12 -16.82
C HIS A 339 14.71 18.06 -15.72
N VAL A 340 14.36 16.88 -15.23
CA VAL A 340 13.38 16.68 -14.15
C VAL A 340 14.08 16.70 -12.80
N ILE A 341 13.66 17.58 -11.91
CA ILE A 341 14.23 17.69 -10.57
C ILE A 341 14.20 16.34 -9.84
N ARG A 342 15.40 15.91 -9.36
CA ARG A 342 15.59 14.64 -8.64
C ARG A 342 15.18 13.42 -9.48
N HIS A 343 15.12 13.55 -10.81
CA HIS A 343 14.71 12.50 -11.73
C HIS A 343 13.38 11.83 -11.33
N ARG A 344 12.45 12.63 -10.75
CA ARG A 344 11.16 12.13 -10.22
C ARG A 344 10.08 11.94 -11.27
N ALA A 345 10.45 11.73 -12.53
CA ALA A 345 9.61 11.29 -13.64
C ALA A 345 10.51 10.66 -14.71
N PRO A 346 10.00 9.76 -15.56
CA PRO A 346 8.66 9.16 -15.53
C PRO A 346 8.43 8.30 -14.27
N LEU A 347 7.16 8.02 -13.95
CA LEU A 347 6.80 7.02 -12.94
C LEU A 347 6.84 5.65 -13.60
N VAL A 348 7.55 4.70 -12.98
CA VAL A 348 7.74 3.36 -13.54
C VAL A 348 7.34 2.27 -12.55
N ILE A 349 7.09 1.06 -13.09
CA ILE A 349 6.85 -0.17 -12.33
C ILE A 349 7.71 -1.29 -12.88
N ALA A 350 8.25 -2.13 -12.01
CA ALA A 350 8.94 -3.35 -12.41
C ALA A 350 8.69 -4.49 -11.41
N GLU A 351 8.80 -5.73 -11.90
CA GLU A 351 8.72 -6.93 -11.08
C GLU A 351 9.96 -7.04 -10.18
N VAL A 352 9.76 -7.45 -8.94
CA VAL A 352 10.82 -7.74 -7.97
C VAL A 352 11.01 -9.25 -7.87
N ASP A 353 12.26 -9.70 -7.93
CA ASP A 353 12.63 -11.07 -7.52
C ASP A 353 12.56 -11.17 -5.99
N PRO A 354 11.59 -11.90 -5.41
CA PRO A 354 11.41 -11.93 -3.96
C PRO A 354 12.49 -12.72 -3.20
N ARG A 355 13.27 -13.55 -3.89
CA ARG A 355 14.38 -14.33 -3.29
C ARG A 355 15.65 -13.50 -3.25
N ARG A 356 16.01 -12.88 -4.39
CA ARG A 356 17.20 -12.03 -4.52
C ARG A 356 16.98 -10.64 -3.99
N VAL A 357 15.73 -10.21 -3.88
CA VAL A 357 15.31 -8.84 -3.50
C VAL A 357 15.99 -7.81 -4.41
N THR A 358 15.80 -7.99 -5.73
CA THR A 358 16.30 -7.14 -6.81
C THR A 358 15.18 -6.85 -7.80
N VAL A 359 15.28 -5.73 -8.51
CA VAL A 359 14.32 -5.34 -9.54
C VAL A 359 14.71 -6.03 -10.86
N LYS A 360 13.79 -6.73 -11.50
CA LYS A 360 14.00 -7.35 -12.82
C LYS A 360 13.97 -6.28 -13.89
N ARG A 361 15.14 -5.85 -14.38
CA ARG A 361 15.29 -4.72 -15.30
C ARG A 361 14.44 -4.82 -16.56
N GLN A 362 14.36 -5.98 -17.16
CA GLN A 362 13.60 -6.21 -18.40
C GLN A 362 12.08 -6.12 -18.23
N THR A 363 11.58 -6.04 -17.00
CA THR A 363 10.14 -5.91 -16.71
C THR A 363 9.72 -4.47 -16.44
N GLU A 364 10.67 -3.52 -16.47
CA GLU A 364 10.39 -2.11 -16.23
C GLU A 364 9.47 -1.55 -17.31
N ARG A 365 8.40 -0.88 -16.87
CA ARG A 365 7.42 -0.23 -17.73
C ARG A 365 7.06 1.15 -17.21
N ILE A 366 6.83 2.08 -18.11
CA ILE A 366 6.34 3.43 -17.75
C ILE A 366 4.84 3.34 -17.41
N LEU A 367 4.49 3.82 -16.22
CA LEU A 367 3.10 4.01 -15.77
C LEU A 367 2.56 5.36 -16.19
N VAL A 368 3.36 6.42 -15.96
CA VAL A 368 3.03 7.80 -16.33
C VAL A 368 4.26 8.42 -16.95
N PRO A 369 4.17 8.89 -18.21
CA PRO A 369 5.29 9.53 -18.89
C PRO A 369 5.65 10.84 -18.21
N GLU A 370 6.91 11.28 -18.41
CA GLU A 370 7.35 12.58 -17.93
C GLU A 370 6.84 13.71 -18.87
N ARG A 371 6.58 14.87 -18.27
CA ARG A 371 6.26 16.13 -18.92
C ARG A 371 6.96 17.29 -18.20
N GLY A 372 8.21 17.05 -17.74
CA GLY A 372 9.07 18.00 -17.05
C GLY A 372 8.80 18.19 -15.56
N THR A 373 7.71 17.64 -15.01
CA THR A 373 7.37 17.76 -13.59
C THR A 373 7.71 16.51 -12.80
N ARG A 374 7.73 16.66 -11.47
CA ARG A 374 7.93 15.55 -10.55
C ARG A 374 6.64 14.74 -10.39
N LEU A 375 6.75 13.41 -10.53
CA LEU A 375 5.68 12.43 -10.31
C LEU A 375 5.93 11.54 -9.06
N GLY A 376 6.96 11.85 -8.29
CA GLY A 376 7.45 11.00 -7.21
C GLY A 376 6.61 10.98 -5.93
N ASN A 377 5.44 11.63 -5.89
CA ASN A 377 4.47 11.57 -4.79
C ASN A 377 3.21 10.86 -5.29
N PHE A 378 3.21 9.55 -5.19
CA PHE A 378 2.20 8.67 -5.74
C PHE A 378 1.70 7.69 -4.66
N GLY A 379 0.58 7.06 -4.92
CA GLY A 379 0.03 5.97 -4.10
C GLY A 379 -0.67 4.94 -4.95
N MET A 380 -1.07 3.82 -4.34
CA MET A 380 -1.79 2.75 -5.02
C MET A 380 -2.80 2.09 -4.09
N THR A 381 -3.78 1.45 -4.73
CA THR A 381 -4.76 0.59 -4.05
C THR A 381 -5.27 -0.47 -5.02
N ASP A 382 -5.56 -1.65 -4.50
CA ASP A 382 -6.38 -2.60 -5.26
C ASP A 382 -7.82 -2.08 -5.28
N VAL A 383 -8.39 -1.99 -6.46
CA VAL A 383 -9.76 -1.52 -6.67
C VAL A 383 -10.70 -2.71 -6.86
N SER A 384 -10.21 -3.75 -7.50
CA SER A 384 -10.87 -5.03 -7.66
C SER A 384 -9.84 -6.15 -7.68
N PRO A 385 -10.24 -7.43 -7.67
CA PRO A 385 -9.29 -8.52 -7.85
C PRO A 385 -8.50 -8.46 -9.16
N THR A 386 -9.02 -7.77 -10.17
CA THR A 386 -8.39 -7.66 -11.49
C THR A 386 -7.81 -6.28 -11.80
N GLU A 387 -7.95 -5.33 -10.86
CA GLU A 387 -7.44 -3.97 -11.07
C GLU A 387 -6.73 -3.40 -9.84
N THR A 388 -5.51 -2.90 -10.06
CA THR A 388 -4.78 -2.07 -9.12
C THR A 388 -4.58 -0.68 -9.74
N TRP A 389 -4.93 0.39 -9.00
CA TRP A 389 -4.79 1.75 -9.48
C TRP A 389 -3.61 2.44 -8.78
N ILE A 390 -2.77 3.09 -9.58
CA ILE A 390 -1.69 3.95 -9.12
C ILE A 390 -2.06 5.39 -9.46
N THR A 391 -2.00 6.29 -8.48
CA THR A 391 -2.29 7.71 -8.69
C THR A 391 -1.05 8.55 -8.48
N THR A 392 -0.85 9.54 -9.32
CA THR A 392 0.17 10.57 -9.16
C THR A 392 -0.34 11.89 -9.72
N VAL A 393 0.41 12.97 -9.48
CA VAL A 393 0.08 14.31 -9.96
C VAL A 393 1.34 15.06 -10.35
N GLU A 394 1.24 15.90 -11.35
CA GLU A 394 2.29 16.80 -11.78
C GLU A 394 2.55 17.87 -10.73
N TRP A 395 3.64 17.75 -10.03
CA TRP A 395 4.07 18.75 -9.04
C TRP A 395 4.74 19.94 -9.75
N MET A 396 4.05 21.08 -9.81
CA MET A 396 4.41 22.23 -10.62
C MET A 396 5.56 23.09 -10.06
N GLN A 397 6.36 22.56 -9.16
CA GLN A 397 7.61 23.21 -8.71
C GLN A 397 8.83 22.51 -9.29
N PRO A 398 9.85 23.28 -9.70
CA PRO A 398 9.94 24.74 -9.66
C PRO A 398 8.98 25.41 -10.63
N VAL A 399 8.71 26.68 -10.40
CA VAL A 399 7.94 27.49 -11.35
C VAL A 399 8.62 27.48 -12.73
N GLY A 400 7.82 27.39 -13.79
CA GLY A 400 8.32 27.33 -15.17
C GLY A 400 8.38 25.92 -15.78
N VAL A 401 8.15 24.84 -15.02
CA VAL A 401 8.13 23.48 -15.57
C VAL A 401 7.00 23.22 -16.56
N ALA A 402 5.96 24.06 -16.57
CA ALA A 402 4.87 23.99 -17.54
C ALA A 402 5.34 24.10 -19.02
N LYS A 403 6.53 24.69 -19.26
CA LYS A 403 7.14 24.75 -20.60
C LYS A 403 7.37 23.38 -21.24
N TYR A 404 7.42 22.31 -20.47
CA TYR A 404 7.56 20.94 -20.95
C TYR A 404 6.22 20.25 -21.23
N GLY A 405 5.09 20.99 -21.13
CA GLY A 405 3.75 20.48 -21.43
C GLY A 405 2.94 20.02 -20.23
N SER A 406 3.45 20.16 -19.01
CA SER A 406 2.70 19.85 -17.78
C SER A 406 1.66 20.92 -17.45
N ASP A 407 0.54 20.52 -16.88
CA ASP A 407 -0.61 21.37 -16.55
C ASP A 407 -1.27 21.04 -15.21
N ASN A 408 -0.51 20.46 -14.28
CA ASN A 408 -0.98 19.94 -12.99
C ASN A 408 -2.02 18.82 -13.13
N SER A 409 -1.88 17.98 -14.15
CA SER A 409 -2.73 16.81 -14.33
C SER A 409 -2.61 15.82 -13.17
N VAL A 410 -3.75 15.35 -12.68
CA VAL A 410 -3.87 14.21 -11.78
C VAL A 410 -4.12 12.96 -12.60
N PHE A 411 -3.23 11.99 -12.49
CA PHE A 411 -3.26 10.75 -13.26
C PHE A 411 -3.71 9.56 -12.43
N VAL A 412 -4.44 8.66 -13.09
CA VAL A 412 -4.72 7.29 -12.63
C VAL A 412 -4.16 6.34 -13.68
N ALA A 413 -3.13 5.59 -13.32
CA ALA A 413 -2.63 4.46 -14.09
C ALA A 413 -3.24 3.17 -13.54
N LYS A 414 -4.09 2.52 -14.34
CA LYS A 414 -4.75 1.26 -13.99
C LYS A 414 -3.90 0.10 -14.46
N LEU A 415 -3.53 -0.81 -13.57
CA LEU A 415 -3.02 -2.12 -13.92
C LEU A 415 -4.19 -3.07 -14.04
N ILE A 416 -4.46 -3.55 -15.25
CA ILE A 416 -5.50 -4.55 -15.52
C ILE A 416 -4.82 -5.90 -15.62
N TRP A 417 -5.01 -6.71 -14.60
CA TRP A 417 -4.38 -8.03 -14.48
C TRP A 417 -5.01 -9.05 -15.40
N ASN A 418 -4.20 -9.95 -15.97
CA ASN A 418 -4.69 -11.06 -16.79
C ASN A 418 -5.29 -12.20 -15.95
N ARG A 419 -5.20 -12.10 -14.62
CA ARG A 419 -5.85 -13.02 -13.66
C ARG A 419 -6.04 -12.34 -12.31
N PRO A 420 -7.01 -12.82 -11.48
CA PRO A 420 -7.34 -12.18 -10.23
C PRO A 420 -6.19 -12.19 -9.20
N ASN A 421 -5.99 -11.08 -8.52
CA ASN A 421 -5.17 -10.96 -7.33
C ASN A 421 -5.91 -11.52 -6.11
N LEU A 422 -5.56 -12.73 -5.70
CA LEU A 422 -6.17 -13.40 -4.55
C LEU A 422 -5.71 -12.82 -3.19
N ALA A 423 -4.69 -11.96 -3.20
CA ALA A 423 -4.23 -11.24 -2.01
C ALA A 423 -4.95 -9.89 -1.82
N SER A 424 -5.76 -9.46 -2.79
CA SER A 424 -6.47 -8.18 -2.73
C SER A 424 -7.48 -8.16 -1.59
N ILE A 425 -7.42 -7.12 -0.75
CA ILE A 425 -8.34 -6.90 0.37
C ILE A 425 -9.77 -6.64 -0.14
N VAL A 426 -9.91 -6.11 -1.35
CA VAL A 426 -11.19 -5.80 -1.98
C VAL A 426 -11.91 -7.08 -2.47
N ALA A 427 -11.22 -8.20 -2.56
CA ALA A 427 -11.77 -9.47 -3.00
C ALA A 427 -12.73 -10.14 -1.99
N GLY A 428 -13.00 -9.55 -0.84
CA GLY A 428 -13.89 -10.08 0.18
C GLY A 428 -13.44 -11.46 0.64
N LYS A 429 -12.25 -11.60 1.18
CA LYS A 429 -11.73 -12.90 1.59
C LYS A 429 -12.61 -13.58 2.62
N THR A 430 -13.14 -14.74 2.24
CA THR A 430 -13.37 -15.86 3.12
C THR A 430 -12.09 -16.16 3.91
N THR A 431 -12.20 -16.10 5.21
CA THR A 431 -11.15 -16.40 6.20
C THR A 431 -10.60 -17.82 6.01
N GLY A 432 -9.60 -17.97 5.14
CA GLY A 432 -8.71 -19.12 5.21
C GLY A 432 -7.79 -18.89 6.42
N LYS A 433 -7.92 -19.70 7.46
CA LYS A 433 -6.98 -19.76 8.58
C LYS A 433 -5.56 -19.94 8.02
N GLY A 434 -4.81 -18.84 7.95
CA GLY A 434 -3.36 -18.93 7.83
C GLY A 434 -2.79 -19.48 9.14
N PRO A 435 -1.65 -20.19 9.12
CA PRO A 435 -1.04 -20.70 10.34
C PRO A 435 -0.79 -19.55 11.32
N ASP A 436 -1.21 -19.73 12.57
CA ASP A 436 -0.89 -18.83 13.69
C ASP A 436 0.64 -18.77 13.83
N PRO A 437 1.26 -17.58 13.76
CA PRO A 437 2.71 -17.45 13.93
C PRO A 437 3.22 -17.89 15.29
N ARG A 438 2.34 -18.28 16.22
CA ARG A 438 2.68 -18.75 17.57
C ARG A 438 2.55 -20.27 17.77
N SER A 439 2.24 -21.03 16.74
CA SER A 439 2.27 -22.49 16.86
C SER A 439 3.72 -22.99 16.86
N PRO A 440 4.22 -23.59 17.94
CA PRO A 440 5.53 -24.22 17.89
C PRO A 440 5.52 -25.36 16.89
N SER A 441 6.51 -25.40 16.01
CA SER A 441 6.78 -26.54 15.15
C SER A 441 7.08 -27.74 16.04
N VAL A 442 6.15 -28.71 16.06
CA VAL A 442 6.45 -30.04 16.60
C VAL A 442 7.43 -30.65 15.61
N GLY A 443 8.68 -30.77 16.04
CA GLY A 443 9.69 -31.50 15.30
C GLY A 443 9.40 -33.00 15.35
N ASN A 444 9.59 -33.65 14.24
CA ASN A 444 10.04 -35.03 14.09
C ASN A 444 11.22 -35.02 13.16
#